data_9ba6acbf3f1d72a51c84059ccb6b8a5c
#
_entry.id   9ba6acbf3f1d72a51c84059ccb6b8a5c
#
_cell.length_a   1.000
_cell.length_b   1.000
_cell.length_c   1.000
_cell.angle_alpha   90.00
_cell.angle_beta   90.00
_cell.angle_gamma   90.00
#
_symmetry.space_group_name_H-M   'P 1'
#
loop_
_entity.id
_entity.type
_entity.pdbx_description
1 polymer ?
#
loop_
_entity_poly.entity_id
_entity_poly.type
_entity_poly.pdbx_seq_one_letter_code
_entity_poly.pdbx_strand_id
1 'polypeptide(L)'
;HILEATIADTAGIYGPCAGSFGMEVWHESLTDAFNLLCGRKLSFTNYPMWEKESIKDENAPFVGYNLTEKSCISSIPTVAKESRLTMRGRLLGGCMDCLINLLGTSFDHVREFNERYSDDGIIWFLEACDLNVMA
;
A
#
# COMPACT_ATOMS: atom_id res chain seq x y z
N HIS A 1 -11.89 -5.18 -5.85
CA HIS A 1 -12.46 -4.73 -4.61
C HIS A 1 -12.20 -3.26 -4.25
N ILE A 2 -10.94 -2.77 -4.18
CA ILE A 2 -10.68 -1.32 -3.98
C ILE A 2 -11.24 -0.52 -5.15
N LEU A 3 -11.05 -0.96 -6.38
CA LEU A 3 -11.60 -0.31 -7.57
C LEU A 3 -13.13 -0.33 -7.59
N GLU A 4 -13.76 -1.43 -7.23
CA GLU A 4 -15.23 -1.51 -7.11
C GLU A 4 -15.76 -0.58 -6.00
N ALA A 5 -15.11 -0.55 -4.84
CA ALA A 5 -15.45 0.35 -3.75
C ALA A 5 -15.35 1.82 -4.19
N THR A 6 -14.32 2.14 -4.97
CA THR A 6 -14.09 3.49 -5.50
C THR A 6 -15.14 3.89 -6.52
N ILE A 7 -15.57 2.98 -7.39
CA ILE A 7 -16.65 3.23 -8.35
C ILE A 7 -17.98 3.41 -7.63
N ALA A 8 -18.21 2.66 -6.56
CA ALA A 8 -19.36 2.84 -5.68
C ALA A 8 -19.29 4.10 -4.81
N ASP A 9 -18.28 4.95 -5.00
CA ASP A 9 -18.01 6.16 -4.22
C ASP A 9 -17.76 5.88 -2.72
N THR A 10 -17.10 4.77 -2.46
CA THR A 10 -16.75 4.32 -1.11
C THR A 10 -15.23 4.26 -1.00
N ALA A 11 -14.67 4.84 0.06
CA ALA A 11 -13.23 4.77 0.31
C ALA A 11 -12.79 3.34 0.67
N GLY A 12 -11.78 2.84 -0.01
CA GLY A 12 -11.06 1.64 0.37
C GLY A 12 -9.83 1.96 1.20
N ILE A 13 -9.45 1.07 2.10
CA ILE A 13 -8.22 1.19 2.87
C ILE A 13 -7.31 0.02 2.48
N TYR A 14 -6.13 0.37 1.97
CA TYR A 14 -5.06 -0.58 1.68
C TYR A 14 -4.05 -0.57 2.82
N GLY A 15 -3.80 -1.71 3.44
CA GLY A 15 -2.95 -1.76 4.62
C GLY A 15 -2.64 -3.20 5.07
N PRO A 16 -2.13 -3.39 6.29
CA PRO A 16 -1.78 -4.69 6.82
C PRO A 16 -2.95 -5.68 6.77
N CYS A 17 -2.65 -6.94 6.50
CA CYS A 17 -3.66 -8.00 6.55
C CYS A 17 -4.13 -8.22 8.00
N ALA A 18 -5.34 -8.78 8.16
CA ALA A 18 -5.94 -9.03 9.47
C ALA A 18 -5.05 -9.86 10.40
N GLY A 19 -4.31 -10.84 9.85
CA GLY A 19 -3.37 -11.67 10.60
C GLY A 19 -2.22 -10.89 11.26
N SER A 20 -1.84 -9.74 10.69
CA SER A 20 -0.79 -8.90 11.28
C SER A 20 -1.20 -8.31 12.63
N PHE A 21 -2.49 -8.07 12.84
CA PHE A 21 -3.01 -7.56 14.13
C PHE A 21 -3.03 -8.60 15.24
N GLY A 22 -2.72 -9.87 14.92
CA GLY A 22 -2.54 -10.93 15.93
C GLY A 22 -1.16 -10.94 16.59
N MET A 23 -0.23 -10.05 16.22
CA MET A 23 1.10 -9.96 16.86
C MET A 23 0.96 -9.59 18.33
N GLU A 24 1.80 -10.19 19.19
CA GLU A 24 1.85 -9.89 20.63
C GLU A 24 2.25 -8.45 20.91
N VAL A 25 3.23 -7.95 20.14
CA VAL A 25 3.70 -6.56 20.22
C VAL A 25 3.48 -5.90 18.88
N TRP A 26 2.59 -4.94 18.83
CA TRP A 26 2.33 -4.17 17.62
C TRP A 26 3.49 -3.23 17.32
N HIS A 27 3.99 -3.32 16.12
CA HIS A 27 4.81 -2.26 15.56
C HIS A 27 3.97 -1.00 15.33
N GLU A 28 4.62 0.15 15.30
CA GLU A 28 3.99 1.46 15.07
C GLU A 28 3.08 1.48 13.82
N SER A 29 3.47 0.78 12.75
CA SER A 29 2.66 0.68 11.52
C SER A 29 1.29 0.04 11.73
N LEU A 30 1.17 -0.96 12.62
CA LEU A 30 -0.11 -1.58 12.95
C LEU A 30 -0.98 -0.67 13.80
N THR A 31 -0.36 0.03 14.76
CA THR A 31 -1.04 1.04 15.57
C THR A 31 -1.58 2.17 14.68
N ASP A 32 -0.80 2.62 13.72
CA ASP A 32 -1.19 3.64 12.75
C ASP A 32 -2.31 3.17 11.83
N ALA A 33 -2.23 1.95 11.31
CA ALA A 33 -3.28 1.37 10.48
C ALA A 33 -4.60 1.23 11.27
N PHE A 34 -4.54 0.79 12.52
CA PHE A 34 -5.70 0.72 13.40
C PHE A 34 -6.31 2.10 13.66
N ASN A 35 -5.47 3.11 13.92
CA ASN A 35 -5.93 4.48 14.11
C ASN A 35 -6.56 5.08 12.85
N LEU A 36 -6.06 4.73 11.66
CA LEU A 36 -6.70 5.09 10.40
C LEU A 36 -8.09 4.46 10.28
N LEU A 37 -8.21 3.16 10.53
CA LEU A 37 -9.49 2.44 10.50
C LEU A 37 -10.52 3.05 11.46
N CYS A 38 -10.05 3.58 12.59
CA CYS A 38 -10.88 4.26 13.58
C CYS A 38 -11.12 5.76 13.26
N GLY A 39 -10.56 6.29 12.16
CA GLY A 39 -10.65 7.72 11.84
C GLY A 39 -9.88 8.65 12.79
N ARG A 40 -8.94 8.12 13.56
CA ARG A 40 -8.16 8.88 14.58
C ARG A 40 -6.87 9.48 14.04
N LYS A 41 -6.33 8.93 12.96
CA LYS A 41 -5.07 9.38 12.34
C LYS A 41 -5.22 9.35 10.82
N LEU A 42 -4.92 10.47 10.17
CA LEU A 42 -5.02 10.63 8.71
C LEU A 42 -3.69 11.04 8.06
N SER A 43 -2.62 11.13 8.84
CA SER A 43 -1.29 11.53 8.35
C SER A 43 -0.27 10.49 8.79
N PHE A 44 0.56 10.06 7.84
CA PHE A 44 1.55 9.00 8.03
C PHE A 44 2.91 9.45 7.55
N THR A 45 3.95 8.84 8.12
CA THR A 45 5.33 8.97 7.70
C THR A 45 5.90 7.59 7.40
N ASN A 46 6.99 7.54 6.64
CA ASN A 46 7.68 6.27 6.45
C ASN A 46 8.31 5.79 7.75
N TYR A 47 8.30 4.49 7.94
CA TYR A 47 9.00 3.83 9.03
C TYR A 47 10.48 3.65 8.67
N PRO A 48 11.39 3.82 9.65
CA PRO A 48 12.83 3.82 9.37
C PRO A 48 13.40 2.44 9.05
N MET A 49 12.68 1.39 9.42
CA MET A 49 13.12 0.00 9.26
C MET A 49 12.03 -0.85 8.61
N TRP A 50 12.46 -1.93 7.95
CA TRP A 50 11.57 -2.94 7.38
C TRP A 50 12.13 -4.36 7.58
N GLU A 51 11.25 -5.34 7.46
CA GLU A 51 11.54 -6.76 7.59
C GLU A 51 11.85 -7.35 6.22
N LYS A 52 13.08 -7.85 6.03
CA LYS A 52 13.46 -8.58 4.83
C LYS A 52 13.06 -10.05 4.91
N GLU A 53 13.28 -10.66 6.06
CA GLU A 53 12.97 -12.06 6.29
C GLU A 53 12.14 -12.20 7.57
N SER A 54 10.96 -12.78 7.44
CA SER A 54 10.09 -13.03 8.58
C SER A 54 10.64 -14.15 9.44
N ILE A 55 10.56 -13.95 10.76
CA ILE A 55 10.84 -14.99 11.75
C ILE A 55 9.57 -15.70 12.24
N LYS A 56 8.43 -15.37 11.66
CA LYS A 56 7.18 -16.07 11.95
C LYS A 56 7.20 -17.47 11.36
N ASP A 57 6.81 -18.42 12.19
CA ASP A 57 6.59 -19.81 11.76
C ASP A 57 5.37 -20.41 12.51
N GLU A 58 5.13 -21.69 12.32
CA GLU A 58 4.04 -22.41 12.96
C GLU A 58 4.15 -22.46 14.50
N ASN A 59 5.38 -22.35 15.03
CA ASN A 59 5.64 -22.39 16.48
C ASN A 59 5.62 -21.00 17.11
N ALA A 60 5.82 -19.96 16.30
CA ALA A 60 5.85 -18.56 16.73
C ALA A 60 4.96 -17.67 15.85
N PRO A 61 3.65 -17.93 15.72
CA PRO A 61 2.77 -17.24 14.77
C PRO A 61 2.48 -15.78 15.16
N PHE A 62 2.69 -15.41 16.42
CA PHE A 62 2.38 -14.08 16.96
C PHE A 62 3.61 -13.19 17.19
N VAL A 63 4.79 -13.66 16.80
CA VAL A 63 6.02 -12.87 16.93
C VAL A 63 5.95 -11.59 16.09
N GLY A 64 6.55 -10.51 16.58
CA GLY A 64 6.62 -9.21 15.88
C GLY A 64 7.51 -9.25 14.64
N TYR A 65 7.60 -8.12 13.95
CA TYR A 65 8.47 -7.96 12.78
C TYR A 65 9.96 -8.07 13.13
N ASN A 66 10.70 -8.74 12.28
CA ASN A 66 12.17 -8.83 12.32
C ASN A 66 12.78 -7.65 11.54
N LEU A 67 12.80 -6.46 12.12
CA LEU A 67 13.22 -5.23 11.48
C LEU A 67 14.74 -5.16 11.35
N THR A 68 15.29 -5.67 10.27
CA THR A 68 16.74 -5.74 10.03
C THR A 68 17.25 -4.69 9.05
N GLU A 69 16.41 -4.23 8.12
CA GLU A 69 16.81 -3.37 7.02
C GLU A 69 16.34 -1.93 7.22
N LYS A 70 17.16 -0.99 6.78
CA LYS A 70 16.79 0.43 6.76
C LYS A 70 15.94 0.75 5.54
N SER A 71 14.86 1.50 5.76
CA SER A 71 14.07 2.05 4.67
C SER A 71 14.88 3.09 3.90
N CYS A 72 14.87 2.99 2.58
CA CYS A 72 15.51 3.95 1.68
C CYS A 72 14.48 4.47 0.68
N ILE A 73 14.39 5.79 0.56
CA ILE A 73 13.58 6.44 -0.46
C ILE A 73 14.52 6.97 -1.52
N SER A 74 14.33 6.54 -2.75
CA SER A 74 15.05 7.08 -3.90
C SER A 74 14.07 7.73 -4.87
N SER A 75 14.48 8.85 -5.47
CA SER A 75 13.76 9.49 -6.55
C SER A 75 14.48 9.27 -7.88
N ILE A 76 13.71 9.20 -8.96
CA ILE A 76 14.30 9.18 -10.30
C ILE A 76 14.83 10.59 -10.59
N PRO A 77 16.13 10.77 -10.88
CA PRO A 77 16.77 12.10 -11.01
C PRO A 77 16.15 12.99 -12.09
N THR A 78 15.50 12.39 -13.10
CA THR A 78 14.83 13.11 -14.19
C THR A 78 13.58 13.87 -13.75
N VAL A 79 12.98 13.49 -12.64
CA VAL A 79 11.70 14.06 -12.17
C VAL A 79 11.89 15.05 -11.02
N ALA A 80 12.91 14.86 -10.20
CA ALA A 80 13.13 15.67 -9.01
C ALA A 80 14.42 16.51 -9.14
N LYS A 81 14.31 17.70 -9.71
CA LYS A 81 15.34 18.76 -9.56
C LYS A 81 15.26 19.43 -8.17
N GLU A 82 14.19 19.18 -7.43
CA GLU A 82 13.91 19.79 -6.14
C GLU A 82 14.15 18.79 -5.01
N SER A 83 14.62 19.29 -3.88
CA SER A 83 14.87 18.50 -2.66
C SER A 83 13.57 17.99 -1.99
N ARG A 84 12.42 18.45 -2.46
CA ARG A 84 11.10 18.08 -1.94
C ARG A 84 10.09 17.99 -3.07
N LEU A 85 9.46 16.81 -3.20
CA LEU A 85 8.33 16.59 -4.10
C LEU A 85 7.03 16.60 -3.29
N THR A 86 6.07 17.40 -3.72
CA THR A 86 4.70 17.40 -3.17
C THR A 86 3.73 17.04 -4.28
N MET A 87 2.89 16.05 -4.04
CA MET A 87 1.86 15.61 -4.97
C MET A 87 0.49 15.65 -4.29
N ARG A 88 -0.54 15.96 -5.08
CA ARG A 88 -1.93 15.90 -4.66
C ARG A 88 -2.71 15.07 -5.68
N GLY A 89 -3.55 14.18 -5.21
CA GLY A 89 -4.37 13.34 -6.08
C GLY A 89 -5.03 12.22 -5.30
N ARG A 90 -5.87 11.46 -6.01
CA ARG A 90 -6.47 10.24 -5.48
C ARG A 90 -5.47 9.09 -5.59
N LEU A 91 -5.43 8.23 -4.59
CA LEU A 91 -4.59 7.05 -4.59
C LEU A 91 -5.26 5.93 -5.37
N LEU A 92 -4.52 5.32 -6.28
CA LEU A 92 -4.92 4.12 -7.01
C LEU A 92 -3.72 3.19 -7.10
N GLY A 93 -3.90 1.91 -6.81
CA GLY A 93 -2.80 0.96 -6.89
C GLY A 93 -2.99 -0.27 -6.03
N GLY A 94 -1.88 -0.85 -5.61
CA GLY A 94 -1.79 -2.05 -4.78
C GLY A 94 -0.71 -3.01 -5.27
N CYS A 95 -0.85 -4.28 -4.93
CA CYS A 95 0.05 -5.35 -5.34
C CYS A 95 -0.02 -5.60 -6.85
N MET A 96 1.11 -5.46 -7.55
CA MET A 96 1.21 -5.65 -8.99
C MET A 96 0.86 -7.07 -9.41
N ASP A 97 1.24 -8.08 -8.60
CA ASP A 97 0.91 -9.48 -8.88
C ASP A 97 -0.60 -9.74 -8.93
N CYS A 98 -1.37 -8.97 -8.15
CA CYS A 98 -2.83 -9.03 -8.18
C CYS A 98 -3.40 -8.15 -9.31
N LEU A 99 -2.88 -6.94 -9.48
CA LEU A 99 -3.41 -5.98 -10.45
C LEU A 99 -3.28 -6.46 -11.89
N ILE A 100 -2.17 -7.11 -12.23
CA ILE A 100 -1.93 -7.61 -13.60
C ILE A 100 -2.98 -8.66 -14.01
N ASN A 101 -3.47 -9.45 -13.06
CA ASN A 101 -4.51 -10.45 -13.32
C ASN A 101 -5.91 -9.85 -13.49
N LEU A 102 -6.10 -8.57 -13.16
CA LEU A 102 -7.37 -7.87 -13.31
C LEU A 102 -7.49 -7.15 -14.65
N LEU A 103 -6.36 -6.89 -15.34
CA LEU A 103 -6.33 -6.15 -16.60
C LEU A 103 -7.22 -6.80 -17.66
N GLY A 104 -8.12 -6.01 -18.23
CA GLY A 104 -9.03 -6.44 -19.29
C GLY A 104 -10.16 -7.37 -18.84
N THR A 105 -10.29 -7.62 -17.54
CA THR A 105 -11.42 -8.36 -16.97
C THR A 105 -12.59 -7.42 -16.64
N SER A 106 -13.73 -7.98 -16.24
CA SER A 106 -14.89 -7.19 -15.76
C SER A 106 -14.62 -6.43 -14.44
N PHE A 107 -13.48 -6.69 -13.80
CA PHE A 107 -13.03 -6.02 -12.58
C PHE A 107 -12.02 -4.90 -12.84
N ASP A 108 -11.63 -4.69 -14.10
CA ASP A 108 -10.74 -3.62 -14.52
C ASP A 108 -11.53 -2.32 -14.71
N HIS A 109 -11.63 -1.56 -13.66
CA HIS A 109 -12.33 -0.27 -13.63
C HIS A 109 -11.37 0.94 -13.62
N VAL A 110 -10.11 0.74 -14.01
CA VAL A 110 -9.08 1.80 -14.01
C VAL A 110 -9.48 2.96 -14.90
N ARG A 111 -10.06 2.68 -16.05
CA ARG A 111 -10.50 3.70 -16.99
C ARG A 111 -11.61 4.57 -16.40
N GLU A 112 -12.64 3.95 -15.84
CA GLU A 112 -13.76 4.64 -15.20
C GLU A 112 -13.31 5.48 -14.01
N PHE A 113 -12.33 4.97 -13.23
CA PHE A 113 -11.72 5.73 -12.15
C PHE A 113 -11.00 6.98 -12.66
N ASN A 114 -10.18 6.84 -13.70
CA ASN A 114 -9.44 7.94 -14.29
C ASN A 114 -10.38 9.01 -14.89
N GLU A 115 -11.43 8.59 -15.60
CA GLU A 115 -12.43 9.49 -16.17
C GLU A 115 -13.19 10.25 -15.07
N ARG A 116 -13.60 9.54 -14.02
CA ARG A 116 -14.39 10.11 -12.91
C ARG A 116 -13.61 11.13 -12.08
N TYR A 117 -12.33 10.91 -11.89
CA TYR A 117 -11.49 11.72 -10.99
C TYR A 117 -10.36 12.46 -11.70
N SER A 118 -10.52 12.71 -13.00
CA SER A 118 -9.50 13.38 -13.84
C SER A 118 -9.05 14.71 -13.26
N ASP A 119 -9.96 15.49 -12.69
CA ASP A 119 -9.69 16.83 -12.15
C ASP A 119 -8.92 16.82 -10.82
N ASP A 120 -8.99 15.70 -10.08
CA ASP A 120 -8.32 15.55 -8.79
C ASP A 120 -6.83 15.15 -8.96
N GLY A 121 -6.47 14.57 -10.10
CA GLY A 121 -5.19 13.90 -10.34
C GLY A 121 -5.14 12.52 -9.71
N ILE A 122 -4.29 11.64 -10.24
CA ILE A 122 -4.13 10.27 -9.79
C ILE A 122 -2.68 10.03 -9.33
N ILE A 123 -2.53 9.49 -8.13
CA ILE A 123 -1.25 9.05 -7.58
C ILE A 123 -1.26 7.52 -7.57
N TRP A 124 -0.43 6.93 -8.42
CA TRP A 124 -0.24 5.49 -8.43
C TRP A 124 0.70 5.06 -7.30
N PHE A 125 0.29 4.06 -6.53
CA PHE A 125 1.17 3.33 -5.63
C PHE A 125 1.19 1.87 -6.03
N LEU A 126 2.37 1.35 -6.28
CA LEU A 126 2.57 -0.02 -6.77
C LEU A 126 3.58 -0.72 -5.88
N GLU A 127 3.25 -1.91 -5.46
CA GLU A 127 4.14 -2.80 -4.75
C GLU A 127 4.29 -4.11 -5.51
N ALA A 128 5.46 -4.71 -5.42
CA ALA A 128 5.74 -6.02 -5.96
C ALA A 128 6.40 -6.84 -4.85
N CYS A 129 5.82 -7.98 -4.55
CA CYS A 129 6.40 -8.89 -3.56
C CYS A 129 7.34 -9.88 -4.25
N ASP A 130 6.84 -10.57 -5.24
CA ASP A 130 7.61 -11.60 -5.94
C ASP A 130 7.00 -11.75 -7.34
N LEU A 131 7.32 -10.79 -8.22
CA LEU A 131 6.76 -10.75 -9.56
C LEU A 131 7.07 -12.06 -10.31
N ASN A 132 6.32 -13.09 -10.00
CA ASN A 132 6.29 -14.32 -10.77
C ASN A 132 5.36 -14.12 -11.97
N VAL A 133 5.71 -13.14 -12.78
CA VAL A 133 5.00 -12.88 -14.01
C VAL A 133 5.29 -14.06 -14.94
N MET A 134 4.32 -14.89 -15.12
CA MET A 134 4.34 -15.77 -16.27
C MET A 134 4.25 -14.87 -17.50
N ALA A 135 5.42 -14.61 -18.05
CA ALA A 135 5.54 -13.88 -19.31
C ALA A 135 4.97 -14.71 -20.47
#